data_3a1ce6bdbfbf3a9a47e6956f40d42a53
#
_entry.id   3a1ce6bdbfbf3a9a47e6956f40d42a53
#
_cell.length_a   1.000
_cell.length_b   1.000
_cell.length_c   1.000
_cell.angle_alpha   90.00
_cell.angle_beta   90.00
_cell.angle_gamma   90.00
#
_symmetry.space_group_name_H-M   'P 1'
#
loop_
_entity.id
_entity.type
_entity.pdbx_description
1 polymer ?
#
loop_
_entity_poly.entity_id
_entity_poly.type
_entity_poly.pdbx_seq_one_letter_code
_entity_poly.pdbx_strand_id
1 'polypeptide(L)'
;MAEWTEKLPQAARDYFEGNRLDEVECVIADLPGIARGKAVPATKFAKQDYFHLPDSIFYQTITGGWGEAAGDDGFIERDMILKPDLSTASAAPWTGDWTLQVIHDAYDRDGEPIPFSPRNVLKRVVQLYHDKGWKPVVAPEMEFFLVAPNVDPAQGIKPMMGRSGRPAAARQAYSMTAVDEFGPVIDDIYDFAEHQGFEIDGITQEGGAGQLEINLRHGNPVKLADEVFYFKRLIREAALRHNCFATFMAKPIADEPGSAMHIHHSITDIETGQNIFSGPQGGETDAFYNFIAGLQNHLPAGLAVMAPYVNSYRRYVKDHAAPINLEWARDNRTTGIRVPLSGPESRRIENRIAGMDCNPYLGIAVSLACGYLGLVNQERPRRQFYGDAYDGDGDIPQVMGEALDLFDQAEALHEVLGPEFARVYSIVKRAEYEEFLQVISPWEREHLLLNV
;
A
#
# COMPACT_ATOMS: atom_id res chain seq x y z
N MET A 1 -33.74 -10.45 -7.92
CA MET A 1 -32.34 -10.60 -7.47
C MET A 1 -32.30 -11.63 -6.37
N ALA A 2 -31.20 -12.35 -6.18
CA ALA A 2 -31.08 -13.32 -5.08
C ALA A 2 -30.94 -12.54 -3.74
N GLU A 3 -31.40 -13.11 -2.62
CA GLU A 3 -31.42 -12.47 -1.28
C GLU A 3 -30.04 -11.92 -0.84
N TRP A 4 -28.94 -12.54 -1.26
CA TRP A 4 -27.58 -12.09 -0.93
C TRP A 4 -27.19 -10.79 -1.62
N THR A 5 -27.78 -10.43 -2.78
CA THR A 5 -27.46 -9.19 -3.50
C THR A 5 -27.99 -7.95 -2.78
N GLU A 6 -28.95 -8.10 -1.86
CA GLU A 6 -29.45 -7.01 -1.02
C GLU A 6 -28.40 -6.55 0.01
N LYS A 7 -27.40 -7.42 0.31
CA LYS A 7 -26.29 -7.14 1.23
C LYS A 7 -25.12 -6.41 0.57
N LEU A 8 -25.14 -6.24 -0.76
CA LEU A 8 -24.07 -5.54 -1.49
C LEU A 8 -24.09 -4.03 -1.21
N PRO A 9 -22.95 -3.35 -1.30
CA PRO A 9 -22.89 -1.90 -1.31
C PRO A 9 -23.80 -1.29 -2.37
N GLN A 10 -24.29 -0.05 -2.12
CA GLN A 10 -25.25 0.62 -3.01
C GLN A 10 -24.69 0.74 -4.44
N ALA A 11 -23.45 1.20 -4.60
CA ALA A 11 -22.82 1.35 -5.93
C ALA A 11 -22.80 0.03 -6.73
N ALA A 12 -22.50 -1.09 -6.09
CA ALA A 12 -22.56 -2.40 -6.75
C ALA A 12 -24.01 -2.77 -7.16
N ARG A 13 -25.01 -2.49 -6.31
CA ARG A 13 -26.41 -2.72 -6.67
C ARG A 13 -26.83 -1.89 -7.86
N ASP A 14 -26.49 -0.60 -7.86
CA ASP A 14 -26.84 0.35 -8.93
C ASP A 14 -26.18 -0.05 -10.26
N TYR A 15 -24.90 -0.48 -10.21
CA TYR A 15 -24.19 -0.95 -11.39
C TYR A 15 -24.86 -2.17 -12.04
N PHE A 16 -25.37 -3.11 -11.25
CA PHE A 16 -26.04 -4.31 -11.76
C PHE A 16 -27.54 -4.15 -11.93
N GLU A 17 -28.12 -2.96 -11.72
CA GLU A 17 -29.56 -2.76 -11.85
C GLU A 17 -30.03 -3.06 -13.30
N GLY A 18 -31.00 -3.97 -13.43
CA GLY A 18 -31.52 -4.38 -14.73
C GLY A 18 -30.61 -5.35 -15.50
N ASN A 19 -29.43 -5.66 -15.00
CA ASN A 19 -28.46 -6.55 -15.65
C ASN A 19 -28.30 -7.86 -14.85
N ARG A 20 -27.87 -8.88 -15.56
CA ARG A 20 -27.57 -10.17 -14.91
C ARG A 20 -26.10 -10.18 -14.52
N LEU A 21 -25.83 -10.40 -13.23
CA LEU A 21 -24.49 -10.71 -12.77
C LEU A 21 -24.06 -12.09 -13.30
N ASP A 22 -22.96 -12.13 -14.04
CA ASP A 22 -22.46 -13.35 -14.67
C ASP A 22 -21.42 -14.04 -13.79
N GLU A 23 -20.46 -13.29 -13.24
CA GLU A 23 -19.31 -13.82 -12.55
C GLU A 23 -18.98 -13.04 -11.27
N VAL A 24 -18.39 -13.74 -10.30
CA VAL A 24 -17.82 -13.15 -9.09
C VAL A 24 -16.34 -13.52 -8.98
N GLU A 25 -15.48 -12.54 -8.95
CA GLU A 25 -14.07 -12.71 -8.59
C GLU A 25 -13.91 -12.72 -7.06
N CYS A 26 -13.60 -13.90 -6.52
CA CYS A 26 -13.30 -14.09 -5.12
C CYS A 26 -11.82 -13.78 -4.89
N VAL A 27 -11.50 -12.60 -4.38
CA VAL A 27 -10.12 -12.11 -4.31
C VAL A 27 -9.57 -12.04 -2.90
N ILE A 28 -8.25 -12.22 -2.77
CA ILE A 28 -7.47 -12.03 -1.55
C ILE A 28 -6.11 -11.42 -1.93
N ALA A 29 -5.54 -10.58 -1.09
CA ALA A 29 -4.19 -10.07 -1.29
C ALA A 29 -3.15 -11.07 -0.75
N ASP A 30 -2.13 -11.42 -1.56
CA ASP A 30 -0.94 -12.12 -1.07
C ASP A 30 0.06 -11.15 -0.39
N LEU A 31 1.22 -11.61 0.06
CA LEU A 31 2.22 -10.76 0.73
C LEU A 31 2.75 -9.64 -0.19
N PRO A 32 3.07 -9.87 -1.47
CA PRO A 32 3.38 -8.82 -2.43
C PRO A 32 2.23 -7.82 -2.70
N GLY A 33 1.00 -8.13 -2.33
CA GLY A 33 -0.19 -7.32 -2.65
C GLY A 33 -0.80 -7.62 -4.01
N ILE A 34 -0.51 -8.79 -4.58
CA ILE A 34 -1.14 -9.28 -5.82
C ILE A 34 -2.52 -9.85 -5.47
N ALA A 35 -3.50 -9.56 -6.33
CA ALA A 35 -4.82 -10.16 -6.23
C ALA A 35 -4.77 -11.63 -6.63
N ARG A 36 -4.91 -12.52 -5.66
CA ARG A 36 -5.07 -13.97 -5.85
C ARG A 36 -6.52 -14.36 -5.68
N GLY A 37 -6.96 -15.40 -6.34
CA GLY A 37 -8.36 -15.78 -6.18
C GLY A 37 -8.91 -16.75 -7.21
N LYS A 38 -10.22 -16.75 -7.29
CA LYS A 38 -10.98 -17.54 -8.28
C LYS A 38 -12.10 -16.71 -8.85
N ALA A 39 -12.30 -16.81 -10.16
CA ALA A 39 -13.52 -16.39 -10.82
C ALA A 39 -14.54 -17.54 -10.77
N VAL A 40 -15.73 -17.27 -10.31
CA VAL A 40 -16.80 -18.27 -10.20
C VAL A 40 -18.12 -17.74 -10.77
N PRO A 41 -18.94 -18.57 -11.43
CA PRO A 41 -20.27 -18.13 -11.87
C PRO A 41 -21.08 -17.58 -10.68
N ALA A 42 -21.79 -16.49 -10.87
CA ALA A 42 -22.60 -15.85 -9.82
C ALA A 42 -23.62 -16.80 -9.20
N THR A 43 -24.17 -17.73 -10.00
CA THR A 43 -25.09 -18.78 -9.50
C THR A 43 -24.43 -19.80 -8.57
N LYS A 44 -23.12 -19.99 -8.68
CA LYS A 44 -22.34 -20.82 -7.77
C LYS A 44 -21.99 -20.04 -6.49
N PHE A 45 -21.55 -18.79 -6.65
CA PHE A 45 -21.27 -17.90 -5.51
C PHE A 45 -22.46 -17.78 -4.57
N ALA A 46 -23.66 -17.60 -5.13
CA ALA A 46 -24.91 -17.48 -4.37
C ALA A 46 -25.29 -18.72 -3.51
N LYS A 47 -24.64 -19.84 -3.74
CA LYS A 47 -24.94 -21.13 -3.05
C LYS A 47 -23.83 -21.54 -2.08
N GLN A 48 -22.75 -20.79 -1.98
CA GLN A 48 -21.58 -21.13 -1.18
C GLN A 48 -21.24 -20.00 -0.23
N ASP A 49 -21.12 -20.32 1.05
CA ASP A 49 -20.73 -19.34 2.08
C ASP A 49 -19.21 -19.13 2.16
N TYR A 50 -18.43 -19.99 1.52
CA TYR A 50 -16.97 -19.93 1.51
C TYR A 50 -16.36 -20.65 0.31
N PHE A 51 -15.10 -20.35 0.04
CA PHE A 51 -14.28 -20.99 -0.98
C PHE A 51 -12.97 -21.51 -0.39
N HIS A 52 -12.24 -22.29 -1.16
CA HIS A 52 -10.92 -22.80 -0.76
C HIS A 52 -9.85 -22.31 -1.73
N LEU A 53 -8.71 -21.93 -1.17
CA LEU A 53 -7.43 -21.78 -1.85
C LEU A 53 -6.34 -22.40 -0.97
N PRO A 54 -5.22 -22.83 -1.55
CA PRO A 54 -4.09 -23.27 -0.76
C PRO A 54 -3.45 -22.09 0.00
N ASP A 55 -3.05 -22.31 1.26
CA ASP A 55 -2.36 -21.31 2.09
C ASP A 55 -0.96 -20.97 1.56
N SER A 56 -0.42 -21.82 0.70
CA SER A 56 0.85 -21.63 0.00
C SER A 56 0.94 -20.31 -0.79
N ILE A 57 -0.18 -19.71 -1.20
CA ILE A 57 -0.17 -18.41 -1.89
C ILE A 57 0.53 -17.32 -1.09
N PHE A 58 0.55 -17.40 0.25
CA PHE A 58 1.26 -16.44 1.10
C PHE A 58 2.78 -16.67 1.17
N TYR A 59 3.26 -17.78 0.66
CA TYR A 59 4.70 -18.09 0.57
C TYR A 59 5.26 -17.81 -0.83
N GLN A 60 4.43 -17.35 -1.76
CA GLN A 60 4.90 -16.99 -3.10
C GLN A 60 5.68 -15.69 -3.09
N THR A 61 6.82 -15.71 -3.80
CA THR A 61 7.60 -14.52 -4.13
C THR A 61 6.93 -13.71 -5.24
N ILE A 62 7.39 -12.49 -5.47
CA ILE A 62 6.91 -11.64 -6.57
C ILE A 62 7.16 -12.27 -7.96
N THR A 63 8.15 -13.15 -8.08
CA THR A 63 8.49 -13.88 -9.31
C THR A 63 7.68 -15.15 -9.50
N GLY A 64 6.83 -15.51 -8.52
CA GLY A 64 6.03 -16.75 -8.52
C GLY A 64 6.79 -17.99 -8.00
N GLY A 65 8.03 -17.81 -7.54
CA GLY A 65 8.75 -18.81 -6.79
C GLY A 65 8.18 -19.00 -5.38
N TRP A 66 8.80 -19.88 -4.61
CA TRP A 66 8.40 -20.19 -3.24
C TRP A 66 9.51 -19.79 -2.29
N GLY A 67 9.18 -19.02 -1.25
CA GLY A 67 10.07 -18.91 -0.11
C GLY A 67 10.23 -20.29 0.53
N GLU A 68 11.46 -20.72 0.80
CA GLU A 68 11.67 -21.98 1.50
C GLU A 68 11.03 -21.90 2.88
N ALA A 69 9.85 -22.48 3.01
CA ALA A 69 9.16 -22.66 4.27
C ALA A 69 9.79 -23.83 5.05
N ALA A 70 11.11 -23.87 5.10
CA ALA A 70 11.87 -24.90 5.79
C ALA A 70 11.83 -24.68 7.31
N GLY A 71 10.75 -25.15 7.93
CA GLY A 71 10.87 -25.76 9.24
C GLY A 71 11.26 -27.22 9.07
N ASP A 72 11.84 -27.86 10.08
CA ASP A 72 12.27 -29.27 10.09
C ASP A 72 11.17 -30.29 9.69
N ASP A 73 9.91 -29.87 9.61
CA ASP A 73 8.72 -30.70 9.31
C ASP A 73 8.27 -30.69 7.83
N GLY A 74 8.97 -29.97 6.95
CA GLY A 74 8.57 -29.78 5.55
C GLY A 74 7.31 -28.93 5.40
N PHE A 75 7.24 -28.12 4.36
CA PHE A 75 6.04 -27.34 4.04
C PHE A 75 4.94 -28.30 3.59
N ILE A 76 3.82 -28.33 4.30
CA ILE A 76 2.62 -29.06 3.89
C ILE A 76 1.59 -28.01 3.45
N GLU A 77 1.36 -27.94 2.15
CA GLU A 77 0.31 -27.11 1.57
C GLU A 77 -1.08 -27.57 2.08
N ARG A 78 -1.83 -26.63 2.62
CA ARG A 78 -3.16 -26.87 3.16
C ARG A 78 -4.18 -25.96 2.51
N ASP A 79 -5.40 -26.44 2.36
CA ASP A 79 -6.52 -25.58 1.98
C ASP A 79 -6.90 -24.68 3.15
N MET A 80 -6.97 -23.37 2.89
CA MET A 80 -7.62 -22.40 3.76
C MET A 80 -9.07 -22.16 3.34
N ILE A 81 -9.85 -21.59 4.25
CA ILE A 81 -11.25 -21.21 4.04
C ILE A 81 -11.29 -19.71 3.76
N LEU A 82 -11.83 -19.33 2.62
CA LEU A 82 -12.06 -17.93 2.23
C LEU A 82 -13.52 -17.57 2.45
N LYS A 83 -13.80 -16.65 3.37
CA LYS A 83 -15.15 -16.12 3.62
C LYS A 83 -15.30 -14.75 2.99
N PRO A 84 -16.34 -14.52 2.16
CA PRO A 84 -16.56 -13.23 1.50
C PRO A 84 -16.92 -12.14 2.50
N ASP A 85 -16.27 -11.00 2.39
CA ASP A 85 -16.72 -9.77 3.03
C ASP A 85 -17.55 -8.97 2.02
N LEU A 86 -18.88 -9.16 2.06
CA LEU A 86 -19.79 -8.53 1.11
C LEU A 86 -19.77 -6.98 1.18
N SER A 87 -19.26 -6.39 2.25
CA SER A 87 -19.11 -4.94 2.34
C SER A 87 -18.05 -4.40 1.39
N THR A 88 -17.16 -5.26 0.89
CA THR A 88 -16.09 -4.93 -0.09
C THR A 88 -16.51 -5.20 -1.53
N ALA A 89 -17.74 -5.72 -1.74
CA ALA A 89 -18.21 -6.08 -3.05
C ALA A 89 -18.26 -4.85 -3.98
N SER A 90 -17.63 -4.98 -5.15
CA SER A 90 -17.40 -3.87 -6.05
C SER A 90 -17.48 -4.35 -7.51
N ALA A 91 -17.95 -3.50 -8.42
CA ALA A 91 -17.98 -3.81 -9.84
C ALA A 91 -16.55 -3.91 -10.42
N ALA A 92 -16.38 -4.70 -11.48
CA ALA A 92 -15.19 -4.72 -12.33
C ALA A 92 -15.54 -4.18 -13.73
N PRO A 93 -15.69 -2.85 -13.91
CA PRO A 93 -16.29 -2.25 -15.10
C PRO A 93 -15.43 -2.37 -16.36
N TRP A 94 -14.18 -2.79 -16.23
CA TRP A 94 -13.26 -3.04 -17.35
C TRP A 94 -13.43 -4.41 -18.00
N THR A 95 -14.14 -5.34 -17.36
CA THR A 95 -14.42 -6.67 -17.93
C THR A 95 -15.49 -6.59 -19.02
N GLY A 96 -15.46 -7.51 -19.97
CA GLY A 96 -16.49 -7.60 -21.01
C GLY A 96 -17.83 -8.16 -20.51
N ASP A 97 -17.83 -8.80 -19.35
CA ASP A 97 -18.99 -9.43 -18.71
C ASP A 97 -19.38 -8.66 -17.44
N TRP A 98 -20.61 -8.89 -16.94
CA TRP A 98 -21.07 -8.31 -15.68
C TRP A 98 -20.41 -9.00 -14.50
N THR A 99 -19.24 -8.50 -14.09
CA THR A 99 -18.36 -9.09 -13.06
C THR A 99 -18.38 -8.28 -11.77
N LEU A 100 -18.60 -8.98 -10.66
CA LEU A 100 -18.44 -8.47 -9.30
C LEU A 100 -17.13 -8.99 -8.72
N GLN A 101 -16.36 -8.15 -8.04
CA GLN A 101 -15.22 -8.57 -7.24
C GLN A 101 -15.54 -8.45 -5.74
N VAL A 102 -15.09 -9.42 -4.95
CA VAL A 102 -15.33 -9.46 -3.51
C VAL A 102 -14.05 -9.87 -2.79
N ILE A 103 -13.60 -9.07 -1.82
CA ILE A 103 -12.46 -9.44 -0.97
C ILE A 103 -12.92 -10.49 0.05
N HIS A 104 -12.05 -11.46 0.27
CA HIS A 104 -12.29 -12.55 1.20
C HIS A 104 -11.31 -12.49 2.37
N ASP A 105 -11.78 -12.84 3.54
CA ASP A 105 -10.94 -13.10 4.70
C ASP A 105 -10.49 -14.56 4.71
N ALA A 106 -9.24 -14.80 5.07
CA ALA A 106 -8.64 -16.12 5.14
C ALA A 106 -8.71 -16.69 6.56
N TYR A 107 -9.18 -17.94 6.65
CA TYR A 107 -9.28 -18.71 7.89
C TYR A 107 -8.64 -20.08 7.69
N ASP A 108 -8.12 -20.65 8.75
CA ASP A 108 -7.71 -22.05 8.79
C ASP A 108 -8.90 -23.00 8.88
N ARG A 109 -8.63 -24.30 9.01
CA ARG A 109 -9.66 -25.36 9.09
C ARG A 109 -10.42 -25.35 10.42
N ASP A 110 -9.84 -24.77 11.46
CA ASP A 110 -10.44 -24.63 12.79
C ASP A 110 -11.31 -23.38 12.89
N GLY A 111 -11.27 -22.55 11.86
CA GLY A 111 -12.03 -21.29 11.75
C GLY A 111 -11.30 -20.08 12.33
N GLU A 112 -10.02 -20.22 12.67
CA GLU A 112 -9.18 -19.12 13.14
C GLU A 112 -8.64 -18.32 11.96
N PRO A 113 -8.53 -16.98 12.09
CA PRO A 113 -7.94 -16.14 11.05
C PRO A 113 -6.49 -16.55 10.76
N ILE A 114 -6.14 -16.70 9.47
CA ILE A 114 -4.75 -16.95 9.06
C ILE A 114 -3.90 -15.75 9.51
N PRO A 115 -2.92 -15.92 10.42
CA PRO A 115 -2.22 -14.81 11.08
C PRO A 115 -1.27 -14.03 10.16
N PHE A 116 -0.88 -14.60 9.03
CA PHE A 116 0.00 -13.98 8.03
C PHE A 116 -0.73 -13.51 6.76
N SER A 117 -2.06 -13.60 6.71
CA SER A 117 -2.85 -12.94 5.67
C SER A 117 -2.79 -11.43 5.85
N PRO A 118 -2.37 -10.63 4.85
CA PRO A 118 -2.17 -9.19 5.00
C PRO A 118 -3.36 -8.44 5.60
N ARG A 119 -4.57 -8.75 5.15
CA ARG A 119 -5.80 -8.12 5.65
C ARG A 119 -6.04 -8.47 7.13
N ASN A 120 -5.76 -9.71 7.55
CA ASN A 120 -5.88 -10.14 8.94
C ASN A 120 -4.81 -9.48 9.83
N VAL A 121 -3.58 -9.28 9.34
CA VAL A 121 -2.54 -8.52 10.04
C VAL A 121 -3.01 -7.10 10.34
N LEU A 122 -3.57 -6.38 9.34
CA LEU A 122 -4.11 -5.04 9.57
C LEU A 122 -5.28 -5.04 10.56
N LYS A 123 -6.22 -5.99 10.42
CA LYS A 123 -7.34 -6.15 11.37
C LYS A 123 -6.85 -6.37 12.80
N ARG A 124 -5.80 -7.19 12.98
CA ARG A 124 -5.16 -7.42 14.29
C ARG A 124 -4.63 -6.11 14.88
N VAL A 125 -3.89 -5.32 14.10
CA VAL A 125 -3.34 -4.04 14.58
C VAL A 125 -4.45 -3.06 14.94
N VAL A 126 -5.48 -2.94 14.11
CA VAL A 126 -6.65 -2.08 14.39
C VAL A 126 -7.36 -2.51 15.67
N GLN A 127 -7.48 -3.83 15.93
CA GLN A 127 -8.09 -4.35 17.15
C GLN A 127 -7.31 -3.94 18.41
N LEU A 128 -5.96 -3.94 18.36
CA LEU A 128 -5.14 -3.47 19.50
C LEU A 128 -5.44 -2.01 19.87
N TYR A 129 -5.72 -1.15 18.90
CA TYR A 129 -6.18 0.22 19.17
C TYR A 129 -7.57 0.22 19.81
N HIS A 130 -8.51 -0.56 19.27
CA HIS A 130 -9.87 -0.64 19.84
C HIS A 130 -9.87 -1.13 21.29
N ASP A 131 -9.00 -2.09 21.64
CA ASP A 131 -8.85 -2.59 23.00
C ASP A 131 -8.35 -1.52 23.99
N LYS A 132 -7.77 -0.42 23.49
CA LYS A 132 -7.37 0.77 24.26
C LYS A 132 -8.44 1.88 24.26
N GLY A 133 -9.60 1.66 23.63
CA GLY A 133 -10.61 2.70 23.45
C GLY A 133 -10.26 3.71 22.34
N TRP A 134 -9.34 3.37 21.44
CA TRP A 134 -8.89 4.23 20.34
C TRP A 134 -9.38 3.72 19.00
N LYS A 135 -9.71 4.65 18.12
CA LYS A 135 -10.10 4.36 16.73
C LYS A 135 -9.10 5.04 15.79
N PRO A 136 -8.25 4.26 15.12
CA PRO A 136 -7.34 4.82 14.13
C PRO A 136 -8.10 5.27 12.88
N VAL A 137 -7.66 6.38 12.31
CA VAL A 137 -8.14 6.97 11.07
C VAL A 137 -6.93 7.22 10.18
N VAL A 138 -6.97 6.78 8.94
CA VAL A 138 -5.88 6.97 7.98
C VAL A 138 -6.38 7.64 6.70
N ALA A 139 -5.45 8.25 5.94
CA ALA A 139 -5.66 8.68 4.58
C ALA A 139 -4.39 8.36 3.78
N PRO A 140 -4.40 7.33 2.95
CA PRO A 140 -3.29 7.05 2.03
C PRO A 140 -3.37 7.96 0.81
N GLU A 141 -2.22 8.43 0.34
CA GLU A 141 -2.01 9.08 -0.96
C GLU A 141 -1.38 8.07 -1.91
N MET A 142 -1.82 8.03 -3.16
CA MET A 142 -1.38 7.03 -4.12
C MET A 142 -0.64 7.68 -5.29
N GLU A 143 0.68 7.56 -5.33
CA GLU A 143 1.49 8.02 -6.46
C GLU A 143 1.75 6.89 -7.45
N PHE A 144 1.71 7.19 -8.76
CA PHE A 144 2.01 6.22 -9.81
C PHE A 144 2.47 6.92 -11.08
N PHE A 145 3.12 6.17 -11.98
CA PHE A 145 3.49 6.66 -13.29
C PHE A 145 2.64 6.03 -14.38
N LEU A 146 2.23 6.86 -15.35
CA LEU A 146 1.75 6.41 -16.66
C LEU A 146 2.93 6.35 -17.63
N VAL A 147 3.20 5.18 -18.15
CA VAL A 147 4.38 4.92 -18.97
C VAL A 147 3.98 4.27 -20.32
N ALA A 148 4.80 4.47 -21.33
CA ALA A 148 4.63 3.78 -22.60
C ALA A 148 4.72 2.26 -22.39
N PRO A 149 4.04 1.44 -23.24
CA PRO A 149 4.15 -0.01 -23.15
C PRO A 149 5.61 -0.46 -23.23
N ASN A 150 6.07 -1.15 -22.20
CA ASN A 150 7.40 -1.74 -22.13
C ASN A 150 7.31 -3.25 -22.39
N VAL A 151 7.47 -3.64 -23.64
CA VAL A 151 7.38 -5.05 -24.07
C VAL A 151 8.71 -5.80 -24.00
N ASP A 152 9.82 -5.08 -23.84
CA ASP A 152 11.17 -5.63 -23.66
C ASP A 152 11.73 -5.15 -22.31
N PRO A 153 11.81 -6.03 -21.30
CA PRO A 153 12.28 -5.63 -19.98
C PRO A 153 13.76 -5.22 -19.92
N ALA A 154 14.54 -5.47 -21.01
CA ALA A 154 15.92 -5.00 -21.10
C ALA A 154 16.01 -3.49 -21.43
N GLN A 155 14.90 -2.89 -21.90
CA GLN A 155 14.84 -1.47 -22.20
C GLN A 155 14.36 -0.65 -21.02
N GLY A 156 14.89 0.57 -20.85
CA GLY A 156 14.43 1.52 -19.87
C GLY A 156 12.98 1.94 -20.08
N ILE A 157 12.29 2.20 -18.98
CA ILE A 157 10.90 2.69 -18.99
C ILE A 157 10.88 4.11 -19.57
N LYS A 158 9.89 4.39 -20.43
CA LYS A 158 9.67 5.70 -21.04
C LYS A 158 8.34 6.30 -20.59
N PRO A 159 8.26 7.62 -20.39
CA PRO A 159 7.00 8.29 -20.12
C PRO A 159 5.95 8.03 -21.22
N MET A 160 4.67 8.01 -20.84
CA MET A 160 3.55 7.90 -21.77
C MET A 160 3.51 9.12 -22.72
N MET A 161 3.01 8.89 -23.92
CA MET A 161 2.67 9.96 -24.86
C MET A 161 1.36 10.62 -24.43
N GLY A 162 1.37 11.92 -24.20
CA GLY A 162 0.17 12.69 -23.93
C GLY A 162 -0.72 12.88 -25.17
N ARG A 163 -1.91 13.46 -25.00
CA ARG A 163 -2.86 13.78 -26.09
C ARG A 163 -2.25 14.67 -27.17
N SER A 164 -1.26 15.47 -26.83
CA SER A 164 -0.52 16.33 -27.79
C SER A 164 0.37 15.54 -28.75
N GLY A 165 0.55 14.22 -28.55
CA GLY A 165 1.48 13.39 -29.30
C GLY A 165 2.94 13.57 -28.88
N ARG A 166 3.20 14.20 -27.73
CA ARG A 166 4.54 14.36 -27.15
C ARG A 166 4.65 13.53 -25.87
N PRO A 167 5.85 13.01 -25.53
CA PRO A 167 6.06 12.36 -24.26
C PRO A 167 5.88 13.37 -23.11
N ALA A 168 5.39 12.92 -21.97
CA ALA A 168 5.30 13.72 -20.76
C ALA A 168 6.67 14.29 -20.39
N ALA A 169 6.67 15.53 -19.88
CA ALA A 169 7.89 16.21 -19.41
C ALA A 169 7.92 16.19 -17.89
N ALA A 170 9.13 15.98 -17.34
CA ALA A 170 9.37 16.07 -15.90
C ALA A 170 9.20 17.49 -15.35
N ARG A 171 9.04 17.58 -14.03
CA ARG A 171 9.02 18.84 -13.26
C ARG A 171 7.86 19.77 -13.61
N GLN A 172 6.73 19.18 -13.99
CA GLN A 172 5.45 19.88 -14.23
C GLN A 172 4.49 19.74 -13.06
N ALA A 173 5.01 19.57 -11.84
CA ALA A 173 4.19 19.41 -10.63
C ALA A 173 3.10 20.49 -10.52
N TYR A 174 1.89 20.03 -10.19
CA TYR A 174 0.67 20.84 -10.07
C TYR A 174 0.19 21.51 -11.38
N SER A 175 0.72 21.13 -12.54
CA SER A 175 0.28 21.67 -13.83
C SER A 175 -1.03 21.01 -14.25
N MET A 176 -2.11 21.80 -14.37
CA MET A 176 -3.38 21.33 -14.91
C MET A 176 -3.27 20.91 -16.37
N THR A 177 -2.44 21.62 -17.16
CA THR A 177 -2.17 21.21 -18.56
C THR A 177 -1.52 19.83 -18.63
N ALA A 178 -0.64 19.50 -17.68
CA ALA A 178 -0.02 18.18 -17.63
C ALA A 178 -1.03 17.09 -17.24
N VAL A 179 -1.97 17.38 -16.35
CA VAL A 179 -3.12 16.50 -16.04
C VAL A 179 -3.96 16.28 -17.32
N ASP A 180 -4.28 17.34 -18.04
CA ASP A 180 -5.06 17.29 -19.29
C ASP A 180 -4.41 16.42 -20.39
N GLU A 181 -3.07 16.27 -20.39
CA GLU A 181 -2.39 15.37 -21.34
C GLU A 181 -2.82 13.90 -21.19
N PHE A 182 -3.28 13.51 -19.98
CA PHE A 182 -3.73 12.16 -19.66
C PHE A 182 -5.25 12.06 -19.48
N GLY A 183 -6.01 13.09 -19.89
CA GLY A 183 -7.46 13.18 -19.70
C GLY A 183 -8.21 11.87 -19.94
N PRO A 184 -8.07 11.18 -21.09
CA PRO A 184 -8.80 9.94 -21.35
C PRO A 184 -8.57 8.81 -20.33
N VAL A 185 -7.33 8.68 -19.78
CA VAL A 185 -7.02 7.69 -18.74
C VAL A 185 -7.66 8.11 -17.42
N ILE A 186 -7.60 9.41 -17.12
CA ILE A 186 -8.17 9.98 -15.89
C ILE A 186 -9.70 9.87 -15.89
N ASP A 187 -10.33 10.10 -17.04
CA ASP A 187 -11.79 9.95 -17.21
C ASP A 187 -12.21 8.51 -16.90
N ASP A 188 -11.50 7.49 -17.46
CA ASP A 188 -11.77 6.08 -17.13
C ASP A 188 -11.51 5.76 -15.66
N ILE A 189 -10.50 6.38 -15.02
CA ILE A 189 -10.25 6.21 -13.58
C ILE A 189 -11.43 6.75 -12.76
N TYR A 190 -11.96 7.92 -13.10
CA TYR A 190 -13.14 8.49 -12.42
C TYR A 190 -14.38 7.64 -12.64
N ASP A 191 -14.66 7.23 -13.88
CA ASP A 191 -15.82 6.40 -14.22
C ASP A 191 -15.78 5.05 -13.49
N PHE A 192 -14.61 4.40 -13.45
CA PHE A 192 -14.46 3.14 -12.74
C PHE A 192 -14.59 3.30 -11.23
N ALA A 193 -14.02 4.38 -10.66
CA ALA A 193 -14.13 4.68 -9.24
C ALA A 193 -15.60 4.94 -8.83
N GLU A 194 -16.37 5.68 -9.65
CA GLU A 194 -17.79 5.92 -9.43
C GLU A 194 -18.58 4.61 -9.43
N HIS A 195 -18.36 3.73 -10.41
CA HIS A 195 -19.01 2.41 -10.47
C HIS A 195 -18.63 1.50 -9.29
N GLN A 196 -17.45 1.70 -8.72
CA GLN A 196 -17.00 0.96 -7.54
C GLN A 196 -17.46 1.61 -6.22
N GLY A 197 -18.00 2.81 -6.26
CA GLY A 197 -18.42 3.57 -5.08
C GLY A 197 -17.24 4.12 -4.27
N PHE A 198 -16.10 4.39 -4.94
CA PHE A 198 -14.92 4.98 -4.32
C PHE A 198 -14.91 6.49 -4.49
N GLU A 199 -14.53 7.19 -3.42
CA GLU A 199 -14.44 8.65 -3.41
C GLU A 199 -12.99 9.08 -3.68
N ILE A 200 -12.75 9.74 -4.82
CA ILE A 200 -11.49 10.42 -5.12
C ILE A 200 -11.59 11.85 -4.60
N ASP A 201 -10.70 12.26 -3.70
CA ASP A 201 -10.64 13.63 -3.18
C ASP A 201 -9.95 14.58 -4.18
N GLY A 202 -8.97 14.07 -4.92
CA GLY A 202 -8.30 14.82 -5.99
C GLY A 202 -7.29 13.99 -6.78
N ILE A 203 -6.97 14.48 -7.99
CA ILE A 203 -5.86 13.98 -8.81
C ILE A 203 -4.91 15.14 -9.10
N THR A 204 -3.60 14.90 -8.91
CA THR A 204 -2.55 15.90 -9.08
C THR A 204 -1.45 15.36 -9.96
N GLN A 205 -0.88 16.22 -10.83
CA GLN A 205 0.39 15.95 -11.50
C GLN A 205 1.53 16.11 -10.50
N GLU A 206 2.36 15.09 -10.38
CA GLU A 206 3.56 15.09 -9.53
C GLU A 206 4.82 15.55 -10.29
N GLY A 207 5.99 15.50 -9.61
CA GLY A 207 7.24 15.99 -10.16
C GLY A 207 7.80 15.17 -11.33
N GLY A 208 7.46 13.91 -11.45
CA GLY A 208 7.95 13.01 -12.49
C GLY A 208 7.18 13.11 -13.81
N ALA A 209 7.83 12.74 -14.89
CA ALA A 209 7.22 12.72 -16.23
C ALA A 209 6.13 11.64 -16.29
N GLY A 210 4.86 12.04 -16.35
CA GLY A 210 3.70 11.14 -16.32
C GLY A 210 3.38 10.59 -14.94
N GLN A 211 3.89 11.22 -13.88
CA GLN A 211 3.58 10.87 -12.50
C GLN A 211 2.31 11.59 -12.03
N LEU A 212 1.39 10.83 -11.50
CA LEU A 212 0.12 11.31 -10.93
C LEU A 212 0.01 10.87 -9.48
N GLU A 213 -0.73 11.65 -8.69
CA GLU A 213 -1.14 11.31 -7.33
C GLU A 213 -2.67 11.32 -7.25
N ILE A 214 -3.23 10.33 -6.59
CA ILE A 214 -4.64 10.27 -6.21
C ILE A 214 -4.74 10.31 -4.69
N ASN A 215 -5.52 11.26 -4.19
CA ASN A 215 -5.83 11.39 -2.77
C ASN A 215 -7.17 10.73 -2.48
N LEU A 216 -7.20 9.89 -1.44
CA LEU A 216 -8.40 9.23 -0.93
C LEU A 216 -8.90 9.93 0.33
N ARG A 217 -10.21 9.96 0.50
CA ARG A 217 -10.83 10.50 1.71
C ARG A 217 -10.44 9.66 2.93
N HIS A 218 -10.08 10.33 4.04
CA HIS A 218 -9.71 9.67 5.30
C HIS A 218 -10.82 8.77 5.86
N GLY A 219 -10.43 7.68 6.53
CA GLY A 219 -11.40 6.73 7.07
C GLY A 219 -10.81 5.55 7.82
N ASN A 220 -11.59 4.47 7.86
CA ASN A 220 -11.20 3.22 8.51
C ASN A 220 -9.99 2.58 7.79
N PRO A 221 -8.93 2.17 8.50
CA PRO A 221 -7.71 1.64 7.90
C PRO A 221 -7.93 0.40 7.02
N VAL A 222 -8.79 -0.53 7.44
CA VAL A 222 -9.06 -1.76 6.67
C VAL A 222 -9.80 -1.42 5.38
N LYS A 223 -10.84 -0.58 5.48
CA LYS A 223 -11.60 -0.15 4.30
C LYS A 223 -10.70 0.57 3.28
N LEU A 224 -9.84 1.49 3.75
CA LEU A 224 -8.94 2.22 2.85
C LEU A 224 -7.83 1.35 2.26
N ALA A 225 -7.36 0.34 3.00
CA ALA A 225 -6.47 -0.66 2.43
C ALA A 225 -7.16 -1.49 1.33
N ASP A 226 -8.43 -1.87 1.53
CA ASP A 226 -9.28 -2.53 0.51
C ASP A 226 -9.44 -1.63 -0.73
N GLU A 227 -9.71 -0.33 -0.54
CA GLU A 227 -9.83 0.64 -1.63
C GLU A 227 -8.50 0.81 -2.40
N VAL A 228 -7.37 1.02 -1.73
CA VAL A 228 -6.05 1.10 -2.39
C VAL A 228 -5.73 -0.18 -3.16
N PHE A 229 -6.06 -1.34 -2.59
CA PHE A 229 -5.87 -2.63 -3.25
C PHE A 229 -6.66 -2.71 -4.57
N TYR A 230 -7.92 -2.29 -4.58
CA TYR A 230 -8.75 -2.23 -5.77
C TYR A 230 -8.31 -1.12 -6.74
N PHE A 231 -7.93 0.07 -6.23
CA PHE A 231 -7.45 1.18 -7.06
C PHE A 231 -6.20 0.82 -7.86
N LYS A 232 -5.26 0.07 -7.29
CA LYS A 232 -4.09 -0.40 -8.05
C LYS A 232 -4.49 -1.21 -9.27
N ARG A 233 -5.54 -2.02 -9.17
CA ARG A 233 -6.08 -2.80 -10.29
C ARG A 233 -6.83 -1.91 -11.26
N LEU A 234 -7.75 -1.09 -10.76
CA LEU A 234 -8.55 -0.14 -11.54
C LEU A 234 -7.67 0.76 -12.42
N ILE A 235 -6.64 1.39 -11.84
CA ILE A 235 -5.73 2.28 -12.56
C ILE A 235 -4.95 1.54 -13.66
N ARG A 236 -4.50 0.30 -13.39
CA ARG A 236 -3.85 -0.51 -14.44
C ARG A 236 -4.78 -0.82 -15.59
N GLU A 237 -6.02 -1.18 -15.32
CA GLU A 237 -7.02 -1.50 -16.36
C GLU A 237 -7.41 -0.24 -17.16
N ALA A 238 -7.58 0.92 -16.51
CA ALA A 238 -7.78 2.18 -17.19
C ALA A 238 -6.61 2.51 -18.14
N ALA A 239 -5.36 2.36 -17.66
CA ALA A 239 -4.17 2.60 -18.47
C ALA A 239 -4.09 1.65 -19.69
N LEU A 240 -4.39 0.36 -19.50
CA LEU A 240 -4.37 -0.63 -20.59
C LEU A 240 -5.36 -0.30 -21.73
N ARG A 241 -6.52 0.27 -21.42
CA ARG A 241 -7.47 0.73 -22.44
C ARG A 241 -6.91 1.82 -23.37
N HIS A 242 -5.96 2.60 -22.86
CA HIS A 242 -5.31 3.69 -23.59
C HIS A 242 -3.89 3.35 -24.08
N ASN A 243 -3.59 2.05 -24.20
CA ASN A 243 -2.30 1.56 -24.69
C ASN A 243 -1.10 2.16 -23.92
N CYS A 244 -1.22 2.26 -22.62
CA CYS A 244 -0.13 2.61 -21.70
C CYS A 244 -0.15 1.67 -20.48
N PHE A 245 0.91 1.73 -19.67
CA PHE A 245 0.97 0.99 -18.42
C PHE A 245 0.94 1.97 -17.24
N ALA A 246 0.20 1.61 -16.20
CA ALA A 246 0.33 2.26 -14.90
C ALA A 246 1.27 1.43 -14.02
N THR A 247 2.32 2.06 -13.51
CA THR A 247 3.29 1.41 -12.63
C THR A 247 3.31 2.03 -11.25
N PHE A 248 3.31 1.16 -10.24
CA PHE A 248 3.44 1.49 -8.83
C PHE A 248 4.83 1.16 -8.28
N MET A 249 5.81 0.95 -9.15
CA MET A 249 7.22 0.80 -8.73
C MET A 249 7.65 2.03 -7.93
N ALA A 250 8.37 1.82 -6.84
CA ALA A 250 8.87 2.93 -6.02
C ALA A 250 9.84 3.84 -6.79
N LYS A 251 10.61 3.28 -7.73
CA LYS A 251 11.56 4.04 -8.58
C LYS A 251 11.58 3.48 -10.00
N PRO A 252 10.60 3.82 -10.86
CA PRO A 252 10.54 3.27 -12.21
C PRO A 252 11.58 3.87 -13.17
N ILE A 253 11.93 5.14 -12.99
CA ILE A 253 12.86 5.89 -13.85
C ILE A 253 13.96 6.51 -12.98
N ALA A 254 15.22 6.29 -13.35
CA ALA A 254 16.38 6.64 -12.51
C ALA A 254 16.47 8.13 -12.16
N ASP A 255 16.23 9.00 -13.15
CA ASP A 255 16.40 10.46 -13.01
C ASP A 255 15.11 11.20 -12.61
N GLU A 256 14.01 10.47 -12.39
CA GLU A 256 12.72 11.00 -11.96
C GLU A 256 12.49 10.77 -10.46
N PRO A 257 11.56 11.49 -9.82
CA PRO A 257 11.12 11.16 -8.47
C PRO A 257 10.61 9.71 -8.35
N GLY A 258 10.56 9.18 -7.12
CA GLY A 258 9.92 7.89 -6.85
C GLY A 258 8.44 8.06 -6.53
N SER A 259 7.70 6.93 -6.47
CA SER A 259 6.29 6.88 -6.08
C SER A 259 6.13 6.45 -4.63
N ALA A 260 5.40 7.24 -3.86
CA ALA A 260 5.10 7.04 -2.46
C ALA A 260 3.65 6.57 -2.23
N MET A 261 3.43 5.92 -1.11
CA MET A 261 2.14 5.86 -0.44
C MET A 261 2.27 6.61 0.89
N HIS A 262 2.14 7.94 0.85
CA HIS A 262 2.13 8.71 2.09
C HIS A 262 0.90 8.31 2.91
N ILE A 263 1.07 8.13 4.21
CA ILE A 263 -0.02 7.70 5.07
C ILE A 263 -0.23 8.73 6.18
N HIS A 264 -1.34 9.43 6.12
CA HIS A 264 -1.77 10.32 7.19
C HIS A 264 -2.47 9.52 8.29
N HIS A 265 -2.21 9.90 9.53
CA HIS A 265 -2.77 9.25 10.72
C HIS A 265 -3.38 10.25 11.67
N SER A 266 -4.57 9.97 12.13
CA SER A 266 -5.14 10.52 13.35
C SER A 266 -5.78 9.41 14.17
N ILE A 267 -5.90 9.62 15.46
CA ILE A 267 -6.51 8.65 16.37
C ILE A 267 -7.64 9.36 17.10
N THR A 268 -8.83 8.77 17.10
CA THR A 268 -9.97 9.29 17.85
C THR A 268 -10.28 8.40 19.05
N ASP A 269 -10.68 8.98 20.13
CA ASP A 269 -11.24 8.26 21.27
C ASP A 269 -12.63 7.73 20.89
N ILE A 270 -12.90 6.45 21.16
CA ILE A 270 -14.13 5.78 20.73
C ILE A 270 -15.37 6.35 21.42
N GLU A 271 -15.27 6.73 22.70
CA GLU A 271 -16.41 7.18 23.49
C GLU A 271 -16.78 8.63 23.16
N THR A 272 -15.77 9.50 23.00
CA THR A 272 -15.97 10.93 22.82
C THR A 272 -15.94 11.38 21.36
N GLY A 273 -15.36 10.58 20.46
CA GLY A 273 -15.11 10.93 19.08
C GLY A 273 -14.02 12.00 18.90
N GLN A 274 -13.35 12.43 19.96
CA GLN A 274 -12.34 13.48 19.91
C GLN A 274 -11.00 12.93 19.41
N ASN A 275 -10.27 13.76 18.66
CA ASN A 275 -8.91 13.45 18.22
C ASN A 275 -7.97 13.51 19.42
N ILE A 276 -7.36 12.36 19.79
CA ILE A 276 -6.47 12.26 20.97
C ILE A 276 -5.15 13.01 20.80
N PHE A 277 -4.81 13.42 19.58
CA PHE A 277 -3.64 14.27 19.32
C PHE A 277 -3.85 15.72 19.74
N SER A 278 -5.10 16.09 20.09
CA SER A 278 -5.48 17.45 20.46
C SER A 278 -6.08 17.51 21.84
N GLY A 279 -5.53 18.37 22.68
CA GLY A 279 -6.08 18.65 24.01
C GLY A 279 -7.28 19.60 23.97
N PRO A 280 -7.99 19.77 25.12
CA PRO A 280 -9.20 20.58 25.20
C PRO A 280 -9.03 22.05 24.81
N GLN A 281 -7.81 22.57 24.87
CA GLN A 281 -7.46 23.94 24.48
C GLN A 281 -6.88 24.04 23.07
N GLY A 282 -6.93 22.94 22.29
CA GLY A 282 -6.44 22.88 20.93
C GLY A 282 -4.93 22.69 20.78
N GLY A 283 -4.18 22.58 21.89
CA GLY A 283 -2.75 22.23 21.86
C GLY A 283 -2.51 20.73 21.55
N GLU A 284 -1.26 20.37 21.22
CA GLU A 284 -0.86 18.98 21.07
C GLU A 284 -0.81 18.27 22.43
N THR A 285 -1.13 16.97 22.42
CA THR A 285 -1.09 16.12 23.61
C THR A 285 0.20 15.29 23.66
N ASP A 286 0.45 14.62 24.79
CA ASP A 286 1.51 13.62 24.86
C ASP A 286 1.30 12.48 23.84
N ALA A 287 0.05 12.08 23.57
CA ALA A 287 -0.26 11.06 22.58
C ALA A 287 0.22 11.45 21.16
N PHE A 288 0.10 12.73 20.79
CA PHE A 288 0.65 13.22 19.53
C PHE A 288 2.18 13.01 19.43
N TYR A 289 2.90 13.38 20.46
CA TYR A 289 4.35 13.22 20.50
C TYR A 289 4.76 11.76 20.62
N ASN A 290 4.04 10.95 21.40
CA ASN A 290 4.31 9.52 21.54
C ASN A 290 4.15 8.80 20.18
N PHE A 291 3.13 9.14 19.39
CA PHE A 291 2.92 8.54 18.06
C PHE A 291 4.09 8.87 17.12
N ILE A 292 4.56 10.13 17.09
CA ILE A 292 5.74 10.54 16.32
C ILE A 292 6.97 9.74 16.77
N ALA A 293 7.19 9.61 18.07
CA ALA A 293 8.31 8.85 18.63
C ALA A 293 8.29 7.39 18.19
N GLY A 294 7.10 6.76 18.23
CA GLY A 294 6.92 5.40 17.76
C GLY A 294 7.28 5.22 16.29
N LEU A 295 6.90 6.16 15.43
CA LEU A 295 7.35 6.16 14.05
C LEU A 295 8.88 6.28 13.95
N GLN A 296 9.50 7.23 14.66
CA GLN A 296 10.96 7.41 14.61
C GLN A 296 11.74 6.17 15.07
N ASN A 297 11.27 5.51 16.13
CA ASN A 297 12.01 4.42 16.77
C ASN A 297 11.83 3.07 16.06
N HIS A 298 10.67 2.83 15.45
CA HIS A 298 10.31 1.51 14.93
C HIS A 298 10.27 1.42 13.40
N LEU A 299 10.15 2.56 12.67
CA LEU A 299 10.16 2.54 11.21
C LEU A 299 11.44 2.00 10.57
N PRO A 300 12.66 2.15 11.15
CA PRO A 300 13.83 1.51 10.56
C PRO A 300 13.65 0.01 10.34
N ALA A 301 13.07 -0.69 11.32
CA ALA A 301 12.73 -2.10 11.18
C ALA A 301 11.49 -2.31 10.28
N GLY A 302 10.49 -1.43 10.38
CA GLY A 302 9.29 -1.46 9.53
C GLY A 302 9.56 -1.21 8.05
N LEU A 303 10.74 -0.67 7.71
CA LEU A 303 11.09 -0.34 6.32
C LEU A 303 11.11 -1.57 5.41
N ALA A 304 11.50 -2.74 5.89
CA ALA A 304 11.44 -3.99 5.13
C ALA A 304 10.05 -4.26 4.53
N VAL A 305 8.99 -3.79 5.19
CA VAL A 305 7.60 -3.95 4.74
C VAL A 305 7.13 -2.77 3.90
N MET A 306 7.58 -1.55 4.20
CA MET A 306 7.22 -0.33 3.47
C MET A 306 8.03 -0.10 2.20
N ALA A 307 9.18 -0.76 2.09
CA ALA A 307 10.09 -0.75 0.94
C ALA A 307 10.47 -2.20 0.60
N PRO A 308 9.51 -3.00 0.06
CA PRO A 308 9.60 -4.46 0.06
C PRO A 308 10.50 -5.05 -1.02
N TYR A 309 11.12 -4.22 -1.88
CA TYR A 309 11.94 -4.67 -3.01
C TYR A 309 13.25 -3.90 -3.08
N VAL A 310 14.25 -4.45 -3.75
CA VAL A 310 15.52 -3.74 -4.00
C VAL A 310 15.29 -2.40 -4.73
N ASN A 311 14.31 -2.35 -5.63
CA ASN A 311 13.92 -1.11 -6.32
C ASN A 311 13.42 -0.04 -5.35
N SER A 312 12.76 -0.42 -4.26
CA SER A 312 12.19 0.53 -3.28
C SER A 312 13.26 1.42 -2.66
N TYR A 313 14.45 0.86 -2.38
CA TYR A 313 15.57 1.60 -1.77
C TYR A 313 16.20 2.62 -2.71
N ARG A 314 15.99 2.49 -4.02
CA ARG A 314 16.42 3.47 -5.02
C ARG A 314 15.60 4.75 -4.99
N ARG A 315 14.46 4.76 -4.27
CA ARG A 315 13.63 5.95 -4.05
C ARG A 315 14.27 6.88 -3.03
N TYR A 316 14.98 6.37 -2.02
CA TYR A 316 15.56 7.15 -0.93
C TYR A 316 16.87 7.82 -1.36
N VAL A 317 16.74 8.79 -2.25
CA VAL A 317 17.85 9.55 -2.81
C VAL A 317 17.65 11.03 -2.47
N LYS A 318 18.74 11.70 -2.05
CA LYS A 318 18.76 13.13 -1.73
C LYS A 318 18.21 13.94 -2.90
N ASP A 319 17.40 14.94 -2.59
CA ASP A 319 16.81 15.90 -3.55
C ASP A 319 15.82 15.29 -4.59
N HIS A 320 15.33 14.08 -4.34
CA HIS A 320 14.36 13.40 -5.22
C HIS A 320 12.96 13.22 -4.58
N ALA A 321 12.51 14.20 -3.78
CA ALA A 321 11.20 14.27 -3.11
C ALA A 321 10.93 13.20 -2.03
N ALA A 322 11.71 12.10 -1.99
CA ALA A 322 11.60 11.08 -0.96
C ALA A 322 12.49 11.41 0.24
N PRO A 323 12.01 11.29 1.49
CA PRO A 323 12.84 11.52 2.65
C PRO A 323 13.90 10.43 2.80
N ILE A 324 15.08 10.81 3.27
CA ILE A 324 16.19 9.91 3.59
C ILE A 324 16.39 9.75 5.10
N ASN A 325 15.47 10.29 5.89
CA ASN A 325 15.58 10.47 7.34
C ASN A 325 14.24 10.20 8.04
N LEU A 326 14.26 10.07 9.35
CA LEU A 326 13.09 9.98 10.22
C LEU A 326 12.91 11.23 11.09
N GLU A 327 13.46 12.37 10.67
CA GLU A 327 13.18 13.62 11.31
C GLU A 327 11.70 14.00 11.19
N TRP A 328 11.19 14.75 12.16
CA TRP A 328 9.84 15.25 12.13
C TRP A 328 9.80 16.77 12.17
N ALA A 329 8.90 17.37 11.42
CA ALA A 329 8.67 18.81 11.44
C ALA A 329 7.24 19.18 11.04
N ARG A 330 6.83 20.40 11.44
CA ARG A 330 5.59 21.01 10.95
C ARG A 330 5.82 21.55 9.55
N ASP A 331 4.94 21.12 8.64
CA ASP A 331 4.86 21.55 7.24
C ASP A 331 6.19 21.54 6.47
N ASN A 332 7.02 20.53 6.74
CA ASN A 332 8.30 20.33 6.07
C ASN A 332 8.30 19.03 5.27
N ARG A 333 8.35 19.13 3.94
CA ARG A 333 8.27 17.98 3.02
C ARG A 333 9.61 17.24 2.86
N THR A 334 10.71 17.74 3.45
CA THR A 334 12.02 17.08 3.43
C THR A 334 12.20 16.06 4.57
N THR A 335 11.27 16.06 5.56
CA THR A 335 11.30 15.14 6.69
C THR A 335 10.49 13.86 6.41
N GLY A 336 10.92 12.74 6.98
CA GLY A 336 10.21 11.45 6.89
C GLY A 336 8.87 11.46 7.60
N ILE A 337 8.72 12.28 8.63
CA ILE A 337 7.48 12.45 9.40
C ILE A 337 7.09 13.93 9.33
N ARG A 338 6.03 14.21 8.60
CA ARG A 338 5.50 15.57 8.45
C ARG A 338 4.24 15.76 9.28
N VAL A 339 4.12 16.91 9.92
CA VAL A 339 2.90 17.35 10.57
C VAL A 339 2.26 18.44 9.70
N PRO A 340 1.24 18.13 8.91
CA PRO A 340 0.57 19.13 8.07
C PRO A 340 -0.09 20.22 8.90
N LEU A 341 -0.19 21.44 8.34
CA LEU A 341 -0.95 22.53 8.93
C LEU A 341 -2.42 22.14 9.03
N SER A 342 -2.98 22.20 10.22
CA SER A 342 -4.39 21.82 10.47
C SER A 342 -4.90 22.39 11.78
N GLY A 343 -6.23 22.50 11.90
CA GLY A 343 -6.88 22.76 13.18
C GLY A 343 -6.85 21.54 14.12
N PRO A 344 -7.28 21.72 15.38
CA PRO A 344 -7.25 20.64 16.38
C PRO A 344 -8.03 19.38 15.98
N GLU A 345 -9.17 19.53 15.32
CA GLU A 345 -10.02 18.40 14.92
C GLU A 345 -9.39 17.55 13.82
N SER A 346 -8.66 18.18 12.90
CA SER A 346 -8.00 17.55 11.76
C SER A 346 -6.49 17.34 11.95
N ARG A 347 -6.00 17.44 13.21
CA ARG A 347 -4.58 17.22 13.54
C ARG A 347 -4.19 15.80 13.20
N ARG A 348 -3.11 15.69 12.40
CA ARG A 348 -2.65 14.42 11.88
C ARG A 348 -1.14 14.40 11.70
N ILE A 349 -0.60 13.22 11.58
CA ILE A 349 0.82 12.95 11.35
C ILE A 349 0.91 12.17 10.05
N GLU A 350 1.79 12.62 9.16
CA GLU A 350 2.03 12.01 7.85
C GLU A 350 3.34 11.23 7.89
N ASN A 351 3.26 9.92 7.63
CA ASN A 351 4.40 9.07 7.34
C ASN A 351 4.67 9.09 5.84
N ARG A 352 5.85 9.61 5.45
CA ARG A 352 6.27 9.78 4.06
C ARG A 352 7.22 8.69 3.56
N ILE A 353 7.50 7.69 4.41
CA ILE A 353 8.50 6.65 4.13
C ILE A 353 7.97 5.58 3.17
N ALA A 354 6.71 5.15 3.30
CA ALA A 354 6.20 4.04 2.52
C ALA A 354 6.27 4.29 0.99
N GLY A 355 6.79 3.32 0.25
CA GLY A 355 6.72 3.28 -1.20
C GLY A 355 5.35 2.80 -1.68
N MET A 356 4.94 3.24 -2.88
CA MET A 356 3.66 2.79 -3.45
C MET A 356 3.67 1.30 -3.86
N ASP A 357 4.84 0.72 -3.98
CA ASP A 357 5.04 -0.71 -4.27
C ASP A 357 4.76 -1.63 -3.09
N CYS A 358 4.61 -1.11 -1.87
CA CYS A 358 4.24 -1.93 -0.73
C CYS A 358 2.80 -2.46 -0.83
N ASN A 359 2.55 -3.55 -0.12
CA ASN A 359 1.19 -4.06 0.09
C ASN A 359 0.43 -3.06 0.98
N PRO A 360 -0.73 -2.51 0.55
CA PRO A 360 -1.43 -1.45 1.29
C PRO A 360 -1.87 -1.89 2.70
N TYR A 361 -2.28 -3.14 2.87
CA TYR A 361 -2.63 -3.66 4.19
C TYR A 361 -1.43 -3.66 5.12
N LEU A 362 -0.29 -4.13 4.64
CA LEU A 362 0.92 -4.26 5.43
C LEU A 362 1.59 -2.91 5.68
N GLY A 363 1.63 -2.01 4.69
CA GLY A 363 2.16 -0.67 4.85
C GLY A 363 1.40 0.13 5.91
N ILE A 364 0.05 0.10 5.87
CA ILE A 364 -0.81 0.74 6.87
C ILE A 364 -0.65 0.04 8.24
N ALA A 365 -0.61 -1.31 8.27
CA ALA A 365 -0.43 -2.06 9.52
C ALA A 365 0.87 -1.71 10.23
N VAL A 366 2.00 -1.67 9.51
CA VAL A 366 3.31 -1.33 10.08
C VAL A 366 3.34 0.12 10.56
N SER A 367 2.79 1.06 9.79
CA SER A 367 2.72 2.46 10.21
C SER A 367 1.93 2.64 11.51
N LEU A 368 0.76 1.98 11.59
CA LEU A 368 -0.04 1.96 12.81
C LEU A 368 0.66 1.21 13.96
N ALA A 369 1.32 0.08 13.70
CA ALA A 369 2.04 -0.68 14.71
C ALA A 369 3.17 0.14 15.37
N CYS A 370 3.95 0.86 14.55
CA CYS A 370 4.98 1.78 15.04
C CYS A 370 4.36 2.86 15.96
N GLY A 371 3.30 3.53 15.49
CA GLY A 371 2.59 4.54 16.28
C GLY A 371 1.98 3.98 17.57
N TYR A 372 1.42 2.77 17.53
CA TYR A 372 0.87 2.06 18.69
C TYR A 372 1.94 1.83 19.77
N LEU A 373 3.11 1.33 19.37
CA LEU A 373 4.23 1.12 20.29
C LEU A 373 4.65 2.42 20.99
N GLY A 374 4.76 3.51 20.22
CA GLY A 374 5.03 4.83 20.79
C GLY A 374 3.98 5.27 21.81
N LEU A 375 2.69 5.06 21.52
CA LEU A 375 1.59 5.41 22.42
C LEU A 375 1.60 4.59 23.70
N VAL A 376 1.72 3.26 23.62
CA VAL A 376 1.62 2.38 24.80
C VAL A 376 2.87 2.46 25.68
N ASN A 377 4.04 2.69 25.09
CA ASN A 377 5.30 2.85 25.80
C ASN A 377 5.57 4.31 26.24
N GLN A 378 4.69 5.26 25.86
CA GLN A 378 4.85 6.68 26.15
C GLN A 378 6.21 7.24 25.70
N GLU A 379 6.65 6.83 24.51
CA GLU A 379 7.93 7.22 23.94
C GLU A 379 7.98 8.72 23.67
N ARG A 380 9.21 9.27 23.60
CA ARG A 380 9.42 10.70 23.34
C ARG A 380 10.18 10.88 22.01
N PRO A 381 9.70 11.77 21.11
CA PRO A 381 10.35 12.01 19.84
C PRO A 381 11.64 12.82 20.02
N ARG A 382 12.49 12.77 19.02
CA ARG A 382 13.56 13.74 18.83
C ARG A 382 12.99 15.15 18.84
N ARG A 383 13.87 16.16 18.99
CA ARG A 383 13.44 17.57 18.83
C ARG A 383 12.91 17.80 17.42
N GLN A 384 11.89 18.66 17.31
CA GLN A 384 11.42 19.09 16.00
C GLN A 384 12.59 19.60 15.14
N PHE A 385 12.68 19.11 13.91
CA PHE A 385 13.68 19.53 12.96
C PHE A 385 13.35 20.90 12.35
N TYR A 386 14.38 21.70 12.03
CA TYR A 386 14.26 22.97 11.36
C TYR A 386 15.29 23.05 10.23
N GLY A 387 14.88 23.50 9.06
CA GLY A 387 15.73 23.59 7.88
C GLY A 387 15.46 22.47 6.87
N ASP A 388 16.40 22.26 5.96
CA ASP A 388 16.34 21.21 4.96
C ASP A 388 16.88 19.88 5.54
N ALA A 389 16.02 18.88 5.67
CA ALA A 389 16.40 17.60 6.26
C ALA A 389 17.28 16.73 5.33
N TYR A 390 17.47 17.13 4.07
CA TYR A 390 18.46 16.53 3.19
C TYR A 390 19.91 16.93 3.52
N ASP A 391 20.12 17.99 4.30
CA ASP A 391 21.47 18.40 4.74
C ASP A 391 22.05 17.50 5.85
N GLY A 392 21.19 16.70 6.50
CA GLY A 392 21.60 15.72 7.52
C GLY A 392 22.07 14.40 6.94
N ASP A 393 22.66 13.57 7.81
CA ASP A 393 22.91 12.17 7.52
C ASP A 393 21.57 11.41 7.48
N GLY A 394 21.41 10.52 6.51
CA GLY A 394 20.23 9.63 6.46
C GLY A 394 20.24 8.62 7.61
N ASP A 395 19.10 8.35 8.22
CA ASP A 395 18.95 7.42 9.33
C ASP A 395 17.97 6.27 9.05
N ILE A 396 17.70 6.01 7.77
CA ILE A 396 16.96 4.85 7.31
C ILE A 396 17.88 3.88 6.54
N PRO A 397 17.61 2.56 6.62
CA PRO A 397 18.32 1.57 5.81
C PRO A 397 18.36 1.95 4.33
N GLN A 398 19.53 1.78 3.69
CA GLN A 398 19.72 2.13 2.27
C GLN A 398 19.67 0.92 1.35
N VAL A 399 19.67 -0.29 1.91
CA VAL A 399 19.60 -1.55 1.18
C VAL A 399 18.64 -2.53 1.84
N MET A 400 18.00 -3.36 1.02
CA MET A 400 16.99 -4.31 1.47
C MET A 400 17.51 -5.30 2.53
N GLY A 401 18.76 -5.79 2.39
CA GLY A 401 19.35 -6.71 3.36
C GLY A 401 19.43 -6.14 4.76
N GLU A 402 19.89 -4.89 4.89
CA GLU A 402 19.95 -4.18 6.17
C GLU A 402 18.55 -4.01 6.81
N ALA A 403 17.56 -3.64 6.00
CA ALA A 403 16.20 -3.50 6.50
C ALA A 403 15.59 -4.82 6.97
N LEU A 404 15.88 -5.93 6.26
CA LEU A 404 15.46 -7.26 6.67
C LEU A 404 16.15 -7.70 7.97
N ASP A 405 17.44 -7.38 8.15
CA ASP A 405 18.17 -7.70 9.39
C ASP A 405 17.60 -6.93 10.59
N LEU A 406 17.22 -5.66 10.40
CA LEU A 406 16.54 -4.88 11.45
C LEU A 406 15.13 -5.41 11.73
N PHE A 407 14.39 -5.79 10.70
CA PHE A 407 13.08 -6.39 10.85
C PHE A 407 13.14 -7.68 11.65
N ASP A 408 14.05 -8.60 11.33
CA ASP A 408 14.18 -9.88 12.03
C ASP A 408 14.50 -9.74 13.53
N GLN A 409 15.10 -8.62 13.93
CA GLN A 409 15.45 -8.33 15.33
C GLN A 409 14.37 -7.53 16.09
N ALA A 410 13.29 -7.11 15.42
CA ALA A 410 12.29 -6.20 15.94
C ALA A 410 11.19 -6.92 16.73
N GLU A 411 11.52 -7.57 17.85
CA GLU A 411 10.58 -8.37 18.65
C GLU A 411 9.29 -7.60 19.01
N ALA A 412 9.40 -6.35 19.46
CA ALA A 412 8.25 -5.54 19.83
C ALA A 412 7.29 -5.29 18.63
N LEU A 413 7.85 -5.10 17.44
CA LEU A 413 7.07 -4.94 16.21
C LEU A 413 6.40 -6.27 15.80
N HIS A 414 7.12 -7.40 15.97
CA HIS A 414 6.58 -8.73 15.72
C HIS A 414 5.40 -9.08 16.66
N GLU A 415 5.47 -8.71 17.92
CA GLU A 415 4.36 -8.91 18.86
C GLU A 415 3.08 -8.19 18.40
N VAL A 416 3.19 -6.98 17.88
CA VAL A 416 2.06 -6.18 17.40
C VAL A 416 1.52 -6.73 16.06
N LEU A 417 2.40 -7.01 15.10
CA LEU A 417 2.01 -7.48 13.77
C LEU A 417 1.60 -8.96 13.76
N GLY A 418 2.09 -9.74 14.71
CA GLY A 418 1.97 -11.20 14.80
C GLY A 418 3.30 -11.90 14.43
N PRO A 419 3.84 -12.73 15.36
CA PRO A 419 5.15 -13.37 15.15
C PRO A 419 5.17 -14.35 13.96
N GLU A 420 4.06 -15.01 13.65
CA GLU A 420 3.96 -15.87 12.47
C GLU A 420 3.99 -15.07 11.16
N PHE A 421 3.33 -13.91 11.13
CA PHE A 421 3.45 -12.98 10.01
C PHE A 421 4.91 -12.58 9.78
N ALA A 422 5.58 -12.13 10.85
CA ALA A 422 6.96 -11.68 10.75
C ALA A 422 7.88 -12.79 10.19
N ARG A 423 7.72 -14.02 10.68
CA ARG A 423 8.47 -15.19 10.20
C ARG A 423 8.22 -15.47 8.72
N VAL A 424 6.95 -15.55 8.31
CA VAL A 424 6.59 -15.88 6.90
C VAL A 424 7.05 -14.75 5.97
N TYR A 425 6.85 -13.50 6.37
CA TYR A 425 7.27 -12.33 5.60
C TYR A 425 8.79 -12.32 5.36
N SER A 426 9.58 -12.53 6.42
CA SER A 426 11.05 -12.59 6.32
C SER A 426 11.51 -13.71 5.37
N ILE A 427 10.95 -14.92 5.49
CA ILE A 427 11.26 -16.04 4.59
C ILE A 427 11.05 -15.66 3.12
N VAL A 428 9.87 -15.11 2.80
CA VAL A 428 9.54 -14.74 1.42
C VAL A 428 10.45 -13.64 0.91
N LYS A 429 10.66 -12.59 1.71
CA LYS A 429 11.46 -11.43 1.28
C LYS A 429 12.95 -11.72 1.19
N ARG A 430 13.49 -12.61 2.01
CA ARG A 430 14.87 -13.08 1.88
C ARG A 430 15.06 -13.91 0.62
N ALA A 431 14.11 -14.79 0.29
CA ALA A 431 14.16 -15.55 -0.96
C ALA A 431 14.14 -14.62 -2.20
N GLU A 432 13.29 -13.59 -2.20
CA GLU A 432 13.26 -12.57 -3.28
C GLU A 432 14.59 -11.80 -3.38
N TYR A 433 15.17 -11.45 -2.24
CA TYR A 433 16.45 -10.72 -2.20
C TYR A 433 17.61 -11.60 -2.70
N GLU A 434 17.68 -12.86 -2.28
CA GLU A 434 18.68 -13.83 -2.76
C GLU A 434 18.56 -14.08 -4.26
N GLU A 435 17.32 -14.24 -4.79
CA GLU A 435 17.08 -14.36 -6.23
C GLU A 435 17.57 -13.12 -6.99
N PHE A 436 17.28 -11.92 -6.46
CA PHE A 436 17.73 -10.68 -7.07
C PHE A 436 19.26 -10.57 -7.11
N LEU A 437 19.98 -11.02 -6.06
CA LEU A 437 21.44 -10.98 -6.00
C LEU A 437 22.12 -11.88 -7.04
N GLN A 438 21.38 -12.81 -7.64
CA GLN A 438 21.89 -13.66 -8.74
C GLN A 438 21.75 -12.99 -10.12
N VAL A 439 21.05 -11.86 -10.21
CA VAL A 439 20.84 -11.15 -11.47
C VAL A 439 22.09 -10.39 -11.87
N ILE A 440 22.70 -10.75 -13.01
CA ILE A 440 23.80 -10.01 -13.61
C ILE A 440 23.20 -8.85 -14.43
N SER A 441 23.41 -7.62 -13.94
CA SER A 441 22.79 -6.41 -14.50
C SER A 441 23.42 -5.95 -15.83
N PRO A 442 22.72 -5.16 -16.65
CA PRO A 442 23.33 -4.50 -17.81
C PRO A 442 24.56 -3.67 -17.45
N TRP A 443 24.54 -2.97 -16.30
CA TRP A 443 25.66 -2.17 -15.81
C TRP A 443 26.93 -3.03 -15.56
N GLU A 444 26.78 -4.20 -14.95
CA GLU A 444 27.90 -5.13 -14.73
C GLU A 444 28.46 -5.61 -16.04
N ARG A 445 27.62 -6.00 -17.00
CA ARG A 445 28.06 -6.44 -18.33
C ARG A 445 28.78 -5.33 -19.08
N GLU A 446 28.30 -4.08 -19.01
CA GLU A 446 28.89 -2.94 -19.69
C GLU A 446 30.25 -2.56 -19.09
N HIS A 447 30.34 -2.48 -17.76
CA HIS A 447 31.48 -1.89 -17.10
C HIS A 447 32.52 -2.90 -16.59
N LEU A 448 32.13 -4.14 -16.31
CA LEU A 448 33.05 -5.14 -15.74
C LEU A 448 33.59 -6.12 -16.76
N LEU A 449 32.86 -6.41 -17.85
CA LEU A 449 33.19 -7.49 -18.80
C LEU A 449 34.63 -7.45 -19.33
N LEU A 450 35.15 -6.27 -19.62
CA LEU A 450 36.50 -6.07 -20.19
C LEU A 450 37.42 -5.25 -19.25
N ASN A 451 36.94 -4.81 -18.10
CA ASN A 451 37.71 -3.93 -17.21
C ASN A 451 38.21 -4.63 -15.94
N VAL A 452 37.77 -5.86 -15.67
CA VAL A 452 38.19 -6.63 -14.51
C VAL A 452 38.61 -8.04 -14.90
#